data_af2621701e5ff43b54f60b44702e2b62
#
_entry.id   af2621701e5ff43b54f60b44702e2b62
#
_cell.length_a   1.000
_cell.length_b   1.000
_cell.length_c   1.000
_cell.angle_alpha   90.00
_cell.angle_beta   90.00
_cell.angle_gamma   90.00
#
_symmetry.space_group_name_H-M   'P 1'
#
loop_
_entity.id
_entity.type
_entity.pdbx_description
1 polymer ?
#
loop_
_entity_poly.entity_id
_entity_poly.type
_entity_poly.pdbx_seq_one_letter_code
_entity_poly.pdbx_strand_id
1 'polypeptide(L)'
;SLDRGDRVKVRSLAFDGNSVFSNKKLRKKFKNTRVEFPGRFWKRSKYIEADFDEDLKSLLDFYKEKGYRDARIVSDTIIIDANKIDVDIAVQEGNKYFFGEIDFIGNSIYSDAQLSRILGLKPGDTYNGVLLRKRIADQTKPDGDDLTNLYQNNGYLFSSINPVEVSATNDTIDFEIRITEGKPAYFNRISVRGNDRTNDHVIYREIRTRPGELYSKDKVVRSVRELGQLGFFDAEQITPDFKDVDPNAGTVDIEYGLVERGASQIELQGGYGGGGFIGTLGLSFNNFSMRNIWNKEEYKPVPMGDGQQLSLRLQASRFFETYSFSFAEPWLGGEQPVRFSTSISQTTQYRYDYMTGLANKDQYFKIRGINFGLAKRLQVPDDYFTLSQTIGYQYFDLNNYYTGLFTFGDGVSNNLFYAV
;
A
#
# COMPACT_ATOMS: atom_id res chain seq x y z
N SER A 1 -11.74 10.06 -36.50
CA SER A 1 -12.68 9.23 -35.71
C SER A 1 -12.06 7.86 -35.53
N LEU A 2 -11.68 7.54 -34.29
CA LEU A 2 -11.30 6.18 -33.89
C LEU A 2 -12.57 5.33 -33.94
N ASP A 3 -12.66 4.41 -34.90
CA ASP A 3 -13.69 3.38 -34.93
C ASP A 3 -13.47 2.44 -33.71
N ARG A 4 -14.27 2.62 -32.68
CA ARG A 4 -14.34 1.71 -31.55
C ARG A 4 -15.22 0.55 -31.98
N GLY A 5 -14.63 -0.48 -32.58
CA GLY A 5 -15.33 -1.69 -32.98
C GLY A 5 -16.35 -2.18 -31.93
N ASP A 6 -17.38 -2.87 -32.38
CA ASP A 6 -18.49 -3.35 -31.54
C ASP A 6 -18.01 -4.15 -30.33
N ARG A 7 -18.68 -3.96 -29.21
CA ARG A 7 -18.36 -4.65 -27.96
C ARG A 7 -18.82 -6.10 -28.05
N VAL A 8 -17.87 -7.00 -28.22
CA VAL A 8 -18.15 -8.44 -28.27
C VAL A 8 -18.31 -8.98 -26.84
N LYS A 9 -19.40 -9.73 -26.60
CA LYS A 9 -19.75 -10.28 -25.30
C LYS A 9 -19.66 -11.81 -25.29
N VAL A 10 -19.24 -12.38 -24.16
CA VAL A 10 -19.18 -13.83 -23.97
C VAL A 10 -20.57 -14.39 -23.70
N ARG A 11 -21.12 -15.18 -24.65
CA ARG A 11 -22.42 -15.85 -24.57
C ARG A 11 -22.32 -17.16 -23.79
N SER A 12 -21.33 -17.99 -24.11
CA SER A 12 -21.09 -19.25 -23.42
C SER A 12 -19.61 -19.49 -23.15
N LEU A 13 -19.35 -20.27 -22.10
CA LEU A 13 -18.03 -20.77 -21.77
C LEU A 13 -18.21 -22.25 -21.39
N ALA A 14 -17.80 -23.16 -22.27
CA ALA A 14 -17.91 -24.59 -22.07
C ALA A 14 -16.54 -25.23 -21.86
N PHE A 15 -16.51 -26.38 -21.19
CA PHE A 15 -15.32 -27.15 -20.94
C PHE A 15 -15.56 -28.60 -21.36
N ASP A 16 -14.60 -29.20 -21.99
CA ASP A 16 -14.60 -30.61 -22.39
C ASP A 16 -13.35 -31.31 -21.83
N GLY A 17 -13.44 -32.62 -21.59
CA GLY A 17 -12.35 -33.42 -21.00
C GLY A 17 -12.14 -33.23 -19.48
N ASN A 18 -12.96 -32.42 -18.83
CA ASN A 18 -12.91 -32.18 -17.39
C ASN A 18 -13.76 -33.18 -16.60
N SER A 19 -13.18 -34.31 -16.23
CA SER A 19 -13.85 -35.39 -15.49
C SER A 19 -13.85 -35.14 -13.97
N VAL A 20 -12.84 -34.49 -13.43
CA VAL A 20 -12.62 -34.27 -11.98
C VAL A 20 -13.36 -33.03 -11.45
N PHE A 21 -13.38 -31.97 -12.22
CA PHE A 21 -14.00 -30.73 -11.79
C PHE A 21 -15.16 -30.31 -12.68
N SER A 22 -16.29 -29.96 -12.06
CA SER A 22 -17.47 -29.52 -12.79
C SER A 22 -17.24 -28.20 -13.54
N ASN A 23 -17.92 -28.02 -14.69
CA ASN A 23 -17.89 -26.78 -15.48
C ASN A 23 -18.20 -25.54 -14.63
N LYS A 24 -19.13 -25.66 -13.66
CA LYS A 24 -19.46 -24.59 -12.72
C LYS A 24 -18.25 -24.17 -11.87
N LYS A 25 -17.39 -25.11 -11.46
CA LYS A 25 -16.18 -24.85 -10.66
C LYS A 25 -15.09 -24.20 -11.51
N LEU A 26 -14.91 -24.68 -12.74
CA LEU A 26 -13.93 -24.12 -13.68
C LEU A 26 -14.31 -22.69 -14.13
N ARG A 27 -15.58 -22.45 -14.47
CA ARG A 27 -16.07 -21.09 -14.81
C ARG A 27 -15.79 -20.04 -13.74
N LYS A 28 -15.71 -20.41 -12.46
CA LYS A 28 -15.37 -19.47 -11.38
C LYS A 28 -13.91 -18.99 -11.42
N LYS A 29 -13.04 -19.71 -12.15
CA LYS A 29 -11.63 -19.33 -12.28
C LYS A 29 -11.43 -18.25 -13.34
N PHE A 30 -12.37 -18.12 -14.26
CA PHE A 30 -12.45 -17.05 -15.23
C PHE A 30 -13.01 -15.81 -14.55
N LYS A 31 -12.11 -14.94 -14.07
CA LYS A 31 -12.49 -13.70 -13.34
C LYS A 31 -12.75 -12.54 -14.29
N ASN A 32 -12.02 -12.50 -15.38
CA ASN A 32 -12.04 -11.44 -16.38
C ASN A 32 -13.03 -11.78 -17.51
N THR A 33 -12.98 -13.01 -18.05
CA THR A 33 -13.84 -13.51 -19.13
C THR A 33 -15.08 -14.17 -18.55
N ARG A 34 -16.16 -13.43 -18.40
CA ARG A 34 -17.42 -13.92 -17.78
C ARG A 34 -18.55 -13.96 -18.76
N VAL A 35 -19.36 -15.04 -18.65
CA VAL A 35 -20.61 -15.20 -19.40
C VAL A 35 -21.61 -14.11 -19.03
N GLU A 36 -22.31 -13.58 -20.02
CA GLU A 36 -23.41 -12.63 -19.83
C GLU A 36 -24.52 -13.25 -18.96
N PHE A 37 -24.97 -12.52 -17.94
CA PHE A 37 -26.05 -12.97 -17.07
C PHE A 37 -27.10 -11.87 -16.93
N PRO A 38 -28.40 -12.16 -17.19
CA PRO A 38 -29.46 -11.14 -17.27
C PRO A 38 -29.69 -10.27 -16.04
N GLY A 39 -29.18 -10.65 -14.88
CA GLY A 39 -29.31 -9.91 -13.61
C GLY A 39 -28.08 -9.08 -13.20
N ARG A 40 -27.04 -8.97 -14.03
CA ARG A 40 -25.78 -8.29 -13.67
C ARG A 40 -25.48 -7.08 -14.55
N PHE A 41 -26.27 -6.04 -14.43
CA PHE A 41 -26.13 -4.81 -15.23
C PHE A 41 -24.80 -4.05 -14.99
N TRP A 42 -24.11 -4.30 -13.87
CA TRP A 42 -22.91 -3.56 -13.44
C TRP A 42 -21.58 -4.24 -13.81
N LYS A 43 -21.56 -5.50 -14.23
CA LYS A 43 -20.32 -6.21 -14.59
C LYS A 43 -20.28 -6.44 -16.10
N ARG A 44 -19.20 -5.93 -16.71
CA ARG A 44 -18.96 -6.03 -18.16
C ARG A 44 -18.59 -7.48 -18.51
N SER A 45 -19.31 -8.10 -19.43
CA SER A 45 -18.98 -9.39 -20.06
C SER A 45 -18.25 -9.18 -21.39
N LYS A 46 -17.26 -8.28 -21.41
CA LYS A 46 -16.48 -7.97 -22.61
C LYS A 46 -15.38 -9.00 -22.76
N TYR A 47 -15.19 -9.53 -23.99
CA TYR A 47 -14.03 -10.33 -24.33
C TYR A 47 -12.82 -9.44 -24.60
N ILE A 48 -11.70 -9.74 -23.98
CA ILE A 48 -10.38 -9.14 -24.20
C ILE A 48 -9.40 -10.31 -24.23
N GLU A 49 -8.63 -10.45 -25.29
CA GLU A 49 -7.73 -11.59 -25.52
C GLU A 49 -6.69 -11.73 -24.38
N ALA A 50 -6.05 -10.65 -23.99
CA ALA A 50 -5.09 -10.66 -22.86
C ALA A 50 -5.71 -11.10 -21.53
N ASP A 51 -6.96 -10.69 -21.26
CA ASP A 51 -7.71 -11.11 -20.07
C ASP A 51 -8.08 -12.59 -20.13
N PHE A 52 -8.36 -13.12 -21.34
CA PHE A 52 -8.67 -14.53 -21.56
C PHE A 52 -7.43 -15.39 -21.34
N ASP A 53 -6.27 -15.00 -21.84
CA ASP A 53 -5.00 -15.68 -21.62
C ASP A 53 -4.63 -15.75 -20.13
N GLU A 54 -4.91 -14.69 -19.37
CA GLU A 54 -4.73 -14.67 -17.92
C GLU A 54 -5.69 -15.66 -17.22
N ASP A 55 -6.94 -15.71 -17.67
CA ASP A 55 -7.93 -16.67 -17.14
C ASP A 55 -7.55 -18.13 -17.48
N LEU A 56 -6.98 -18.42 -18.66
CA LEU A 56 -6.43 -19.75 -19.02
C LEU A 56 -5.26 -20.14 -18.10
N LYS A 57 -4.34 -19.22 -17.82
CA LYS A 57 -3.25 -19.45 -16.85
C LYS A 57 -3.82 -19.73 -15.44
N SER A 58 -4.83 -18.97 -15.03
CA SER A 58 -5.52 -19.16 -13.75
C SER A 58 -6.23 -20.50 -13.66
N LEU A 59 -6.75 -21.02 -14.77
CA LEU A 59 -7.32 -22.36 -14.87
C LEU A 59 -6.25 -23.44 -14.67
N LEU A 60 -5.11 -23.34 -15.36
CA LEU A 60 -4.01 -24.29 -15.22
C LEU A 60 -3.39 -24.23 -13.80
N ASP A 61 -3.23 -23.04 -13.24
CA ASP A 61 -2.76 -22.90 -11.86
C ASP A 61 -3.71 -23.55 -10.87
N PHE A 62 -5.03 -23.43 -11.08
CA PHE A 62 -6.01 -24.13 -10.26
C PHE A 62 -5.85 -25.66 -10.31
N TYR A 63 -5.60 -26.25 -11.48
CA TYR A 63 -5.33 -27.69 -11.60
C TYR A 63 -4.04 -28.07 -10.87
N LYS A 64 -2.96 -27.29 -11.04
CA LYS A 64 -1.68 -27.48 -10.34
C LYS A 64 -1.81 -27.33 -8.82
N GLU A 65 -2.68 -26.41 -8.33
CA GLU A 65 -3.01 -26.30 -6.91
C GLU A 65 -3.69 -27.54 -6.33
N LYS A 66 -4.35 -28.35 -7.19
CA LYS A 66 -5.10 -29.53 -6.79
C LYS A 66 -4.37 -30.84 -7.04
N GLY A 67 -3.12 -30.77 -7.46
CA GLY A 67 -2.25 -31.93 -7.68
C GLY A 67 -2.15 -32.38 -9.13
N TYR A 68 -2.83 -31.73 -10.04
CA TYR A 68 -2.82 -32.12 -11.45
C TYR A 68 -1.68 -31.41 -12.20
N ARG A 69 -0.45 -31.91 -12.04
CA ARG A 69 0.77 -31.36 -12.64
C ARG A 69 0.70 -31.28 -14.15
N ASP A 70 0.21 -32.35 -14.78
CA ASP A 70 0.21 -32.55 -16.23
C ASP A 70 -1.03 -31.97 -16.92
N ALA A 71 -1.86 -31.25 -16.15
CA ALA A 71 -3.03 -30.58 -16.71
C ALA A 71 -2.63 -29.56 -17.76
N ARG A 72 -3.25 -29.70 -18.94
CA ARG A 72 -2.99 -28.83 -20.09
C ARG A 72 -4.28 -28.50 -20.85
N ILE A 73 -4.29 -27.36 -21.49
CA ILE A 73 -5.32 -27.00 -22.46
C ILE A 73 -4.91 -27.61 -23.79
N VAL A 74 -5.79 -28.43 -24.34
CA VAL A 74 -5.56 -29.11 -25.63
C VAL A 74 -5.96 -28.18 -26.77
N SER A 75 -7.08 -27.50 -26.61
CA SER A 75 -7.56 -26.50 -27.57
C SER A 75 -8.47 -25.50 -26.86
N ASP A 76 -8.47 -24.29 -27.37
CA ASP A 76 -9.39 -23.21 -27.04
C ASP A 76 -10.01 -22.72 -28.35
N THR A 77 -11.27 -22.99 -28.54
CA THR A 77 -11.99 -22.60 -29.75
C THR A 77 -12.91 -21.43 -29.45
N ILE A 78 -12.73 -20.35 -30.22
CA ILE A 78 -13.52 -19.14 -30.09
C ILE A 78 -14.38 -18.98 -31.32
N ILE A 79 -15.69 -19.08 -31.15
CA ILE A 79 -16.69 -18.93 -32.23
C ILE A 79 -17.33 -17.55 -32.08
N ILE A 80 -17.14 -16.72 -33.10
CA ILE A 80 -17.68 -15.36 -33.14
C ILE A 80 -18.95 -15.36 -33.97
N ASP A 81 -20.08 -14.97 -33.36
CA ASP A 81 -21.39 -14.85 -34.00
C ASP A 81 -21.93 -13.43 -33.73
N ALA A 82 -21.85 -12.58 -34.73
CA ALA A 82 -22.13 -11.15 -34.63
C ALA A 82 -21.36 -10.49 -33.48
N ASN A 83 -22.05 -10.00 -32.45
CA ASN A 83 -21.46 -9.35 -31.26
C ASN A 83 -21.33 -10.28 -30.04
N LYS A 84 -21.39 -11.59 -30.26
CA LYS A 84 -21.29 -12.62 -29.20
C LYS A 84 -20.22 -13.62 -29.50
N ILE A 85 -19.59 -14.13 -28.45
CA ILE A 85 -18.54 -15.15 -28.49
C ILE A 85 -18.99 -16.35 -27.68
N ASP A 86 -18.82 -17.53 -28.27
CA ASP A 86 -18.82 -18.82 -27.59
C ASP A 86 -17.39 -19.30 -27.47
N VAL A 87 -17.01 -19.74 -26.27
CA VAL A 87 -15.67 -20.23 -25.96
C VAL A 87 -15.80 -21.68 -25.49
N ASP A 88 -15.12 -22.58 -26.22
CA ASP A 88 -15.03 -24.00 -25.88
C ASP A 88 -13.59 -24.35 -25.59
N ILE A 89 -13.33 -24.86 -24.37
CA ILE A 89 -12.00 -25.18 -23.88
C ILE A 89 -11.90 -26.69 -23.63
N ALA A 90 -11.02 -27.34 -24.37
CA ALA A 90 -10.69 -28.76 -24.15
C ALA A 90 -9.51 -28.85 -23.18
N VAL A 91 -9.73 -29.55 -22.06
CA VAL A 91 -8.72 -29.78 -21.02
C VAL A 91 -8.35 -31.23 -20.92
N GLN A 92 -7.07 -31.53 -20.83
CA GLN A 92 -6.56 -32.83 -20.41
C GLN A 92 -6.06 -32.69 -18.98
N GLU A 93 -6.75 -33.36 -18.03
CA GLU A 93 -6.48 -33.15 -16.58
C GLU A 93 -5.20 -33.90 -16.11
N GLY A 94 -4.88 -35.04 -16.70
CA GLY A 94 -3.75 -35.90 -16.26
C GLY A 94 -4.01 -36.61 -14.94
N ASN A 95 -2.95 -37.14 -14.32
CA ASN A 95 -3.01 -37.80 -13.03
C ASN A 95 -2.85 -36.82 -11.87
N LYS A 96 -3.33 -37.24 -10.70
CA LYS A 96 -3.10 -36.50 -9.45
C LYS A 96 -1.80 -36.94 -8.82
N TYR A 97 -0.92 -35.99 -8.51
CA TYR A 97 0.40 -36.23 -7.93
C TYR A 97 0.48 -35.76 -6.46
N PHE A 98 1.46 -36.31 -5.76
CA PHE A 98 1.82 -35.97 -4.38
C PHE A 98 3.31 -35.61 -4.31
N PHE A 99 3.71 -34.83 -3.33
CA PHE A 99 5.12 -34.59 -3.06
C PHE A 99 5.77 -35.81 -2.46
N GLY A 100 6.90 -36.20 -3.01
CA GLY A 100 7.81 -37.21 -2.50
C GLY A 100 8.88 -36.59 -1.58
N GLU A 101 10.11 -37.11 -1.68
CA GLU A 101 11.23 -36.53 -0.97
C GLU A 101 11.59 -35.16 -1.53
N ILE A 102 12.02 -34.25 -0.65
CA ILE A 102 12.43 -32.90 -1.00
C ILE A 102 13.78 -32.64 -0.35
N ASP A 103 14.82 -32.71 -1.17
CA ASP A 103 16.20 -32.52 -0.74
C ASP A 103 16.71 -31.12 -1.10
N PHE A 104 17.60 -30.59 -0.27
CA PHE A 104 18.26 -29.30 -0.51
C PHE A 104 19.72 -29.56 -0.89
N ILE A 105 20.18 -28.92 -1.95
CA ILE A 105 21.55 -29.08 -2.47
C ILE A 105 22.18 -27.71 -2.64
N GLY A 106 23.40 -27.53 -2.07
CA GLY A 106 24.18 -26.32 -2.19
C GLY A 106 23.91 -25.27 -1.10
N ASN A 107 23.13 -25.60 -0.07
CA ASN A 107 22.83 -24.77 1.09
C ASN A 107 23.89 -24.95 2.18
N SER A 108 24.88 -24.07 2.22
CA SER A 108 25.90 -24.08 3.27
C SER A 108 25.57 -23.15 4.45
N ILE A 109 24.73 -22.15 4.23
CA ILE A 109 24.38 -21.12 5.20
C ILE A 109 23.22 -21.55 6.10
N TYR A 110 22.20 -22.18 5.52
CA TYR A 110 21.02 -22.63 6.24
C TYR A 110 20.91 -24.15 6.21
N SER A 111 20.55 -24.76 7.33
CA SER A 111 20.32 -26.20 7.40
C SER A 111 19.01 -26.58 6.69
N ASP A 112 18.95 -27.85 6.22
CA ASP A 112 17.76 -28.43 5.59
C ASP A 112 16.51 -28.28 6.47
N ALA A 113 16.66 -28.42 7.79
CA ALA A 113 15.58 -28.26 8.74
C ALA A 113 15.01 -26.82 8.78
N GLN A 114 15.88 -25.81 8.60
CA GLN A 114 15.43 -24.41 8.51
C GLN A 114 14.71 -24.13 7.20
N LEU A 115 15.28 -24.60 6.09
CA LEU A 115 14.70 -24.42 4.74
C LEU A 115 13.37 -25.17 4.61
N SER A 116 13.28 -26.41 5.11
CA SER A 116 12.05 -27.21 5.12
C SER A 116 10.93 -26.54 5.91
N ARG A 117 11.27 -25.86 7.03
CA ARG A 117 10.27 -25.13 7.83
C ARG A 117 9.64 -23.99 7.04
N ILE A 118 10.43 -23.23 6.27
CA ILE A 118 9.96 -22.12 5.44
C ILE A 118 9.21 -22.66 4.23
N LEU A 119 9.74 -23.69 3.58
CA LEU A 119 9.08 -24.33 2.45
C LEU A 119 7.71 -24.86 2.84
N GLY A 120 7.59 -25.50 4.02
CA GLY A 120 6.33 -25.94 4.60
C GLY A 120 5.61 -27.01 3.80
N LEU A 121 6.32 -27.75 2.97
CA LEU A 121 5.83 -28.89 2.18
C LEU A 121 6.42 -30.18 2.75
N LYS A 122 5.65 -31.26 2.73
CA LYS A 122 6.05 -32.57 3.29
C LYS A 122 5.80 -33.69 2.28
N PRO A 123 6.59 -34.75 2.36
CA PRO A 123 6.28 -35.99 1.64
C PRO A 123 4.85 -36.47 1.93
N GLY A 124 4.11 -36.84 0.91
CA GLY A 124 2.71 -37.28 0.98
C GLY A 124 1.67 -36.13 0.87
N ASP A 125 2.07 -34.85 0.96
CA ASP A 125 1.17 -33.75 0.67
C ASP A 125 0.73 -33.78 -0.80
N THR A 126 -0.50 -33.35 -1.09
CA THR A 126 -0.94 -33.21 -2.49
C THR A 126 -0.02 -32.21 -3.20
N TYR A 127 0.51 -32.60 -4.35
CA TYR A 127 1.33 -31.71 -5.16
C TYR A 127 0.62 -30.37 -5.41
N ASN A 128 1.34 -29.29 -5.18
CA ASN A 128 0.86 -27.94 -5.42
C ASN A 128 2.01 -27.08 -5.98
N GLY A 129 2.15 -27.09 -7.30
CA GLY A 129 3.23 -26.37 -7.97
C GLY A 129 3.13 -24.84 -7.84
N VAL A 130 1.94 -24.29 -7.57
CA VAL A 130 1.75 -22.86 -7.30
C VAL A 130 2.28 -22.52 -5.91
N LEU A 131 1.97 -23.36 -4.92
CA LEU A 131 2.46 -23.15 -3.54
C LEU A 131 3.98 -23.34 -3.48
N LEU A 132 4.54 -24.36 -4.16
CA LEU A 132 5.99 -24.58 -4.26
C LEU A 132 6.70 -23.33 -4.78
N ARG A 133 6.24 -22.78 -5.92
CA ARG A 133 6.82 -21.53 -6.46
C ARG A 133 6.74 -20.36 -5.48
N LYS A 134 5.59 -20.18 -4.81
CA LYS A 134 5.41 -19.13 -3.81
C LYS A 134 6.30 -19.30 -2.57
N ARG A 135 6.54 -20.53 -2.14
CA ARG A 135 7.45 -20.81 -1.02
C ARG A 135 8.91 -20.61 -1.38
N ILE A 136 9.24 -20.72 -2.66
CA ILE A 136 10.58 -20.40 -3.16
C ILE A 136 10.73 -18.89 -3.36
N ALA A 137 9.78 -18.26 -4.07
CA ALA A 137 9.80 -16.81 -4.34
C ALA A 137 8.36 -16.31 -4.60
N ASP A 138 7.76 -15.62 -3.66
CA ASP A 138 6.41 -15.04 -3.83
C ASP A 138 6.50 -13.62 -4.43
N GLN A 139 6.33 -13.51 -5.74
CA GLN A 139 6.34 -12.24 -6.45
C GLN A 139 5.18 -11.31 -6.07
N THR A 140 4.12 -11.86 -5.44
CA THR A 140 2.97 -11.05 -5.01
C THR A 140 3.17 -10.41 -3.63
N LYS A 141 4.18 -10.86 -2.89
CA LYS A 141 4.54 -10.37 -1.56
C LYS A 141 6.04 -10.14 -1.47
N PRO A 142 6.51 -8.93 -1.82
CA PRO A 142 7.95 -8.62 -1.81
C PRO A 142 8.65 -8.85 -0.48
N ASP A 143 7.90 -8.76 0.64
CA ASP A 143 8.31 -8.99 2.02
C ASP A 143 7.75 -10.30 2.62
N GLY A 144 7.42 -11.29 1.77
CA GLY A 144 6.87 -12.58 2.20
C GLY A 144 7.92 -13.51 2.82
N ASP A 145 7.43 -14.49 3.60
CA ASP A 145 8.26 -15.57 4.16
C ASP A 145 8.48 -16.66 3.10
N ASP A 146 9.46 -16.46 2.23
CA ASP A 146 9.89 -17.44 1.23
C ASP A 146 11.41 -17.64 1.27
N LEU A 147 11.89 -18.70 0.59
CA LEU A 147 13.31 -19.05 0.61
C LEU A 147 14.19 -17.95 0.00
N THR A 148 13.77 -17.34 -1.09
CA THR A 148 14.52 -16.26 -1.76
C THR A 148 14.64 -15.04 -0.83
N ASN A 149 13.57 -14.65 -0.16
CA ASN A 149 13.60 -13.54 0.79
C ASN A 149 14.47 -13.85 2.01
N LEU A 150 14.47 -15.12 2.49
CA LEU A 150 15.38 -15.53 3.57
C LEU A 150 16.84 -15.22 3.19
N TYR A 151 17.29 -15.63 2.02
CA TYR A 151 18.65 -15.39 1.55
C TYR A 151 18.91 -13.91 1.29
N GLN A 152 18.02 -13.25 0.56
CA GLN A 152 18.17 -11.84 0.18
C GLN A 152 18.12 -10.88 1.37
N ASN A 153 17.37 -11.19 2.42
CA ASN A 153 17.33 -10.36 3.64
C ASN A 153 18.60 -10.49 4.49
N ASN A 154 19.38 -11.55 4.24
CA ASN A 154 20.63 -11.81 4.96
C ASN A 154 21.87 -11.64 4.07
N GLY A 155 21.80 -10.80 3.05
CA GLY A 155 22.95 -10.39 2.24
C GLY A 155 23.14 -11.16 0.95
N TYR A 156 22.47 -12.26 0.71
CA TYR A 156 22.71 -13.13 -0.44
C TYR A 156 21.89 -12.69 -1.65
N LEU A 157 22.14 -11.47 -2.15
CA LEU A 157 21.49 -10.91 -3.34
C LEU A 157 21.62 -11.81 -4.57
N PHE A 158 22.78 -12.44 -4.72
CA PHE A 158 23.11 -13.27 -5.88
C PHE A 158 22.67 -14.72 -5.75
N SER A 159 21.91 -15.06 -4.69
CA SER A 159 21.39 -16.39 -4.51
C SER A 159 20.37 -16.76 -5.60
N SER A 160 20.43 -18.02 -6.03
CA SER A 160 19.50 -18.62 -6.96
C SER A 160 18.96 -19.92 -6.40
N ILE A 161 17.64 -20.10 -6.40
CA ILE A 161 16.96 -21.27 -5.82
C ILE A 161 16.06 -21.85 -6.88
N ASN A 162 16.40 -23.08 -7.32
CA ASN A 162 15.73 -23.75 -8.43
C ASN A 162 15.19 -25.11 -7.99
N PRO A 163 13.87 -25.32 -7.99
CA PRO A 163 13.29 -26.64 -7.77
C PRO A 163 13.46 -27.50 -9.03
N VAL A 164 14.04 -28.66 -8.88
CA VAL A 164 14.22 -29.64 -9.95
C VAL A 164 13.47 -30.90 -9.59
N GLU A 165 12.60 -31.37 -10.47
CA GLU A 165 11.95 -32.65 -10.35
C GLU A 165 12.94 -33.74 -10.73
N VAL A 166 13.30 -34.64 -9.81
CA VAL A 166 14.29 -35.69 -10.05
C VAL A 166 13.66 -37.04 -10.38
N SER A 167 12.47 -37.30 -9.86
CA SER A 167 11.69 -38.48 -10.20
C SER A 167 10.19 -38.18 -10.17
N ALA A 168 9.43 -38.98 -10.97
CA ALA A 168 7.98 -38.98 -10.96
C ALA A 168 7.49 -40.41 -11.11
N THR A 169 7.34 -41.12 -9.99
CA THR A 169 7.04 -42.57 -9.98
C THR A 169 5.83 -42.82 -9.06
N ASN A 170 4.89 -43.66 -9.53
CA ASN A 170 3.68 -43.98 -8.73
C ASN A 170 2.91 -42.79 -8.18
N ASP A 171 2.66 -41.78 -9.02
CA ASP A 171 1.98 -40.51 -8.67
C ASP A 171 2.70 -39.66 -7.58
N THR A 172 3.97 -39.95 -7.32
CA THR A 172 4.81 -39.22 -6.37
C THR A 172 5.94 -38.51 -7.11
N ILE A 173 6.21 -37.26 -6.79
CA ILE A 173 7.25 -36.44 -7.42
C ILE A 173 8.28 -36.05 -6.34
N ASP A 174 9.53 -36.48 -6.56
CA ASP A 174 10.67 -36.09 -5.73
C ASP A 174 11.34 -34.85 -6.29
N PHE A 175 11.77 -33.98 -5.38
CA PHE A 175 12.37 -32.67 -5.71
C PHE A 175 13.77 -32.52 -5.13
N GLU A 176 14.66 -31.96 -5.91
CA GLU A 176 15.89 -31.33 -5.43
C GLU A 176 15.73 -29.81 -5.52
N ILE A 177 15.83 -29.13 -4.37
CA ILE A 177 15.89 -27.66 -4.32
C ILE A 177 17.37 -27.26 -4.43
N ARG A 178 17.80 -26.94 -5.65
CA ARG A 178 19.19 -26.57 -5.94
C ARG A 178 19.43 -25.12 -5.65
N ILE A 179 20.32 -24.86 -4.71
CA ILE A 179 20.64 -23.53 -4.20
C ILE A 179 22.05 -23.16 -4.59
N THR A 180 22.19 -22.00 -5.21
CA THR A 180 23.50 -21.34 -5.40
C THR A 180 23.49 -20.07 -4.55
N GLU A 181 24.25 -20.06 -3.46
CA GLU A 181 24.17 -18.99 -2.45
C GLU A 181 24.86 -17.70 -2.90
N GLY A 182 25.99 -17.83 -3.60
CA GLY A 182 26.81 -16.67 -4.02
C GLY A 182 27.56 -16.02 -2.84
N LYS A 183 28.19 -14.89 -3.10
CA LYS A 183 28.87 -14.09 -2.08
C LYS A 183 27.87 -13.14 -1.41
N PRO A 184 28.08 -12.77 -0.13
CA PRO A 184 27.34 -11.68 0.50
C PRO A 184 27.54 -10.38 -0.27
N ALA A 185 26.45 -9.63 -0.46
CA ALA A 185 26.43 -8.34 -1.12
C ALA A 185 26.33 -7.21 -0.09
N TYR A 186 26.92 -6.07 -0.39
CA TYR A 186 26.86 -4.86 0.42
C TYR A 186 26.38 -3.70 -0.42
N PHE A 187 25.61 -2.80 0.19
CA PHE A 187 25.27 -1.53 -0.44
C PHE A 187 26.52 -0.68 -0.58
N ASN A 188 26.87 -0.30 -1.82
CA ASN A 188 28.03 0.55 -2.07
C ASN A 188 27.57 2.01 -2.15
N ARG A 189 26.66 2.34 -3.07
CA ARG A 189 26.14 3.69 -3.25
C ARG A 189 24.62 3.69 -3.19
N ILE A 190 24.06 4.70 -2.49
CA ILE A 190 22.61 4.97 -2.47
C ILE A 190 22.41 6.36 -3.07
N SER A 191 21.57 6.44 -4.10
CA SER A 191 21.22 7.69 -4.77
C SER A 191 19.73 7.82 -4.96
N VAL A 192 19.28 9.05 -5.18
CA VAL A 192 17.87 9.37 -5.45
C VAL A 192 17.78 10.23 -6.70
N ARG A 193 16.65 10.13 -7.41
CA ARG A 193 16.39 10.88 -8.63
C ARG A 193 14.89 11.24 -8.72
N GLY A 194 14.59 12.44 -9.23
CA GLY A 194 13.21 12.89 -9.47
C GLY A 194 12.58 13.64 -8.31
N ASN A 195 13.40 14.20 -7.42
CA ASN A 195 12.99 15.03 -6.28
C ASN A 195 13.25 16.53 -6.52
N ASP A 196 12.65 17.08 -7.56
CA ASP A 196 12.90 18.47 -8.02
C ASP A 196 12.41 19.54 -7.04
N ARG A 197 11.50 19.19 -6.13
CA ARG A 197 10.88 20.10 -5.15
C ARG A 197 11.19 19.71 -3.70
N THR A 198 11.71 18.52 -3.48
CA THR A 198 11.96 17.96 -2.15
C THR A 198 13.46 17.86 -1.93
N ASN A 199 13.92 18.38 -0.82
CA ASN A 199 15.35 18.37 -0.47
C ASN A 199 15.81 16.93 -0.18
N ASP A 200 17.04 16.62 -0.58
CA ASP A 200 17.66 15.29 -0.42
C ASP A 200 17.61 14.77 1.01
N HIS A 201 17.86 15.62 2.00
CA HIS A 201 17.86 15.22 3.41
C HIS A 201 16.51 14.67 3.87
N VAL A 202 15.39 15.13 3.28
CA VAL A 202 14.04 14.62 3.59
C VAL A 202 13.88 13.18 3.11
N ILE A 203 14.51 12.84 2.00
CA ILE A 203 14.43 11.51 1.40
C ILE A 203 15.39 10.55 2.10
N TYR A 204 16.67 10.97 2.23
CA TYR A 204 17.69 10.12 2.83
C TYR A 204 17.42 9.76 4.29
N ARG A 205 16.70 10.57 5.05
CA ARG A 205 16.30 10.23 6.43
C ARG A 205 15.27 9.11 6.51
N GLU A 206 14.45 8.94 5.45
CA GLU A 206 13.43 7.89 5.38
C GLU A 206 13.96 6.58 4.76
N ILE A 207 15.05 6.63 3.99
CA ILE A 207 15.65 5.44 3.39
C ILE A 207 16.33 4.59 4.47
N ARG A 208 16.04 3.29 4.49
CA ARG A 208 16.58 2.31 5.46
C ARG A 208 17.89 1.67 5.00
N THR A 209 18.20 1.72 3.71
CA THR A 209 19.46 1.23 3.18
C THR A 209 20.56 2.25 3.42
N ARG A 210 21.76 1.77 3.82
CA ARG A 210 22.92 2.64 4.08
C ARG A 210 24.13 2.08 3.36
N PRO A 211 25.00 2.94 2.78
CA PRO A 211 26.28 2.50 2.22
C PRO A 211 27.13 1.73 3.25
N GLY A 212 27.75 0.62 2.81
CA GLY A 212 28.58 -0.24 3.65
C GLY A 212 27.80 -1.28 4.47
N GLU A 213 26.49 -1.21 4.53
CA GLU A 213 25.69 -2.24 5.20
C GLU A 213 25.47 -3.47 4.31
N LEU A 214 25.26 -4.61 4.96
CA LEU A 214 24.88 -5.85 4.28
C LEU A 214 23.54 -5.66 3.55
N TYR A 215 23.48 -6.16 2.32
CA TYR A 215 22.24 -6.10 1.53
C TYR A 215 21.08 -6.75 2.27
N SER A 216 19.93 -6.12 2.19
CA SER A 216 18.67 -6.66 2.69
C SER A 216 17.52 -6.16 1.81
N LYS A 217 16.81 -7.11 1.20
CA LYS A 217 15.63 -6.80 0.38
C LYS A 217 14.52 -6.14 1.20
N ASP A 218 14.34 -6.57 2.45
CA ASP A 218 13.36 -5.97 3.37
C ASP A 218 13.66 -4.48 3.58
N LYS A 219 14.93 -4.09 3.78
CA LYS A 219 15.32 -2.67 3.89
C LYS A 219 14.98 -1.88 2.63
N VAL A 220 15.15 -2.47 1.44
CA VAL A 220 14.79 -1.81 0.17
C VAL A 220 13.28 -1.64 0.06
N VAL A 221 12.51 -2.71 0.26
CA VAL A 221 11.03 -2.67 0.22
C VAL A 221 10.48 -1.69 1.24
N ARG A 222 11.05 -1.69 2.44
CA ARG A 222 10.65 -0.78 3.51
C ARG A 222 10.96 0.67 3.19
N SER A 223 12.11 0.96 2.55
CA SER A 223 12.46 2.31 2.07
C SER A 223 11.44 2.81 1.05
N VAL A 224 11.08 1.98 0.07
CA VAL A 224 10.05 2.32 -0.93
C VAL A 224 8.72 2.62 -0.27
N ARG A 225 8.31 1.82 0.73
CA ARG A 225 7.05 2.01 1.47
C ARG A 225 7.07 3.31 2.28
N GLU A 226 8.15 3.59 2.99
CA GLU A 226 8.27 4.82 3.81
C GLU A 226 8.29 6.07 2.92
N LEU A 227 9.00 6.05 1.80
CA LEU A 227 8.96 7.15 0.82
C LEU A 227 7.56 7.36 0.24
N GLY A 228 6.82 6.28 -0.06
CA GLY A 228 5.43 6.35 -0.54
C GLY A 228 4.45 6.94 0.49
N GLN A 229 4.72 6.75 1.79
CA GLN A 229 3.89 7.27 2.88
C GLN A 229 4.07 8.78 3.13
N LEU A 230 5.12 9.40 2.61
CA LEU A 230 5.35 10.84 2.76
C LEU A 230 4.24 11.70 2.12
N GLY A 231 3.52 11.16 1.14
CA GLY A 231 2.33 11.79 0.56
C GLY A 231 2.61 12.82 -0.53
N PHE A 232 3.87 13.11 -0.83
CA PHE A 232 4.29 14.00 -1.92
C PHE A 232 5.06 13.28 -3.03
N PHE A 233 5.17 11.94 -2.96
CA PHE A 233 5.58 11.07 -4.05
C PHE A 233 4.45 10.16 -4.48
N ASP A 234 4.44 9.76 -5.75
CA ASP A 234 3.54 8.75 -6.27
C ASP A 234 4.05 7.37 -5.87
N ALA A 235 3.39 6.74 -4.90
CA ALA A 235 3.82 5.48 -4.32
C ALA A 235 3.87 4.31 -5.33
N GLU A 236 3.08 4.38 -6.42
CA GLU A 236 3.06 3.35 -7.46
C GLU A 236 4.23 3.49 -8.45
N GLN A 237 4.88 4.65 -8.48
CA GLN A 237 5.97 4.97 -9.40
C GLN A 237 7.34 5.06 -8.70
N ILE A 238 7.43 4.71 -7.43
CA ILE A 238 8.72 4.61 -6.74
C ILE A 238 9.40 3.32 -7.17
N THR A 239 10.54 3.43 -7.85
CA THR A 239 11.29 2.28 -8.35
C THR A 239 12.70 2.23 -7.76
N PRO A 240 13.08 1.13 -7.09
CA PRO A 240 14.47 0.89 -6.73
C PRO A 240 15.20 0.28 -7.93
N ASP A 241 16.09 1.05 -8.55
CA ASP A 241 16.91 0.60 -9.67
C ASP A 241 18.28 0.13 -9.15
N PHE A 242 18.60 -1.13 -9.44
CA PHE A 242 19.90 -1.72 -9.10
C PHE A 242 20.91 -1.38 -10.18
N LYS A 243 22.01 -0.72 -9.80
CA LYS A 243 23.08 -0.30 -10.68
C LYS A 243 24.41 -0.85 -10.21
N ASP A 244 25.39 -0.92 -11.11
CA ASP A 244 26.75 -1.36 -10.82
C ASP A 244 26.81 -2.61 -9.93
N VAL A 245 25.97 -3.60 -10.31
CA VAL A 245 25.88 -4.89 -9.61
C VAL A 245 27.11 -5.73 -9.92
N ASP A 246 27.99 -5.92 -8.92
CA ASP A 246 29.22 -6.71 -9.07
C ASP A 246 29.20 -7.95 -8.14
N PRO A 247 28.87 -9.15 -8.69
CA PRO A 247 28.89 -10.39 -7.91
C PRO A 247 30.29 -10.80 -7.42
N ASN A 248 31.37 -10.33 -8.09
CA ASN A 248 32.73 -10.67 -7.70
C ASN A 248 33.21 -9.82 -6.52
N ALA A 249 32.93 -8.51 -6.56
CA ALA A 249 33.19 -7.60 -5.46
C ALA A 249 32.19 -7.75 -4.31
N GLY A 250 31.00 -8.31 -4.56
CA GLY A 250 29.91 -8.37 -3.59
C GLY A 250 29.33 -6.98 -3.29
N THR A 251 29.17 -6.15 -4.32
CA THR A 251 28.66 -4.77 -4.14
C THR A 251 27.47 -4.49 -5.05
N VAL A 252 26.59 -3.61 -4.61
CA VAL A 252 25.44 -3.13 -5.36
C VAL A 252 25.15 -1.67 -5.07
N ASP A 253 24.93 -0.90 -6.13
CA ASP A 253 24.41 0.46 -6.05
C ASP A 253 22.88 0.45 -6.21
N ILE A 254 22.19 1.32 -5.46
CA ILE A 254 20.76 1.49 -5.60
C ILE A 254 20.46 2.96 -5.87
N GLU A 255 19.64 3.20 -6.91
CA GLU A 255 19.04 4.49 -7.20
C GLU A 255 17.53 4.39 -7.00
N TYR A 256 17.00 5.19 -6.07
CA TYR A 256 15.56 5.31 -5.91
C TYR A 256 15.02 6.35 -6.88
N GLY A 257 14.29 5.87 -7.91
CA GLY A 257 13.55 6.73 -8.83
C GLY A 257 12.25 7.20 -8.18
N LEU A 258 12.06 8.51 -8.09
CA LEU A 258 10.90 9.14 -7.47
C LEU A 258 10.13 9.94 -8.50
N VAL A 259 8.82 10.00 -8.34
CA VAL A 259 7.94 10.88 -9.12
C VAL A 259 7.15 11.74 -8.14
N GLU A 260 7.42 13.04 -8.14
CA GLU A 260 6.71 13.97 -7.27
C GLU A 260 5.27 14.20 -7.74
N ARG A 261 4.35 14.21 -6.80
CA ARG A 261 2.95 14.58 -7.03
C ARG A 261 2.59 15.85 -6.27
N GLY A 262 1.44 16.44 -6.61
CA GLY A 262 0.94 17.61 -5.89
C GLY A 262 0.73 17.29 -4.41
N ALA A 263 1.47 17.97 -3.55
CA ALA A 263 1.40 17.82 -2.09
C ALA A 263 0.45 18.83 -1.43
N SER A 264 -0.05 19.80 -2.19
CA SER A 264 -0.97 20.81 -1.73
C SER A 264 -2.40 20.45 -2.08
N GLN A 265 -3.30 20.60 -1.15
CA GLN A 265 -4.72 20.33 -1.32
C GLN A 265 -5.55 21.53 -0.92
N ILE A 266 -6.56 21.83 -1.73
CA ILE A 266 -7.59 22.84 -1.44
C ILE A 266 -8.91 22.08 -1.30
N GLU A 267 -9.51 22.18 -0.13
CA GLU A 267 -10.83 21.63 0.16
C GLU A 267 -11.84 22.79 0.15
N LEU A 268 -12.84 22.69 -0.69
CA LEU A 268 -13.97 23.61 -0.70
C LEU A 268 -15.26 22.79 -0.61
N GLN A 269 -15.97 22.94 0.48
CA GLN A 269 -17.25 22.28 0.70
C GLN A 269 -18.33 23.28 1.01
N GLY A 270 -19.51 23.06 0.48
CA GLY A 270 -20.69 23.86 0.76
C GLY A 270 -21.91 22.95 0.90
N GLY A 271 -22.79 23.26 1.84
CA GLY A 271 -24.02 22.53 2.05
C GLY A 271 -25.09 23.41 2.70
N TYR A 272 -26.34 22.96 2.62
CA TYR A 272 -27.46 23.58 3.32
C TYR A 272 -28.06 22.61 4.32
N GLY A 273 -28.11 23.00 5.58
CA GLY A 273 -28.63 22.17 6.67
C GLY A 273 -28.84 22.99 7.94
N GLY A 274 -29.69 22.50 8.86
CA GLY A 274 -29.94 23.18 10.14
C GLY A 274 -30.48 24.61 10.00
N GLY A 275 -31.16 24.93 8.88
CA GLY A 275 -31.71 26.26 8.60
C GLY A 275 -30.70 27.29 8.04
N GLY A 276 -29.52 26.87 7.59
CA GLY A 276 -28.53 27.77 7.02
C GLY A 276 -27.53 27.10 6.07
N PHE A 277 -26.75 27.92 5.40
CA PHE A 277 -25.59 27.50 4.59
C PHE A 277 -24.40 27.21 5.48
N ILE A 278 -23.68 26.14 5.19
CA ILE A 278 -22.42 25.78 5.84
C ILE A 278 -21.35 25.77 4.77
N GLY A 279 -20.26 26.51 4.97
CA GLY A 279 -19.10 26.53 4.09
C GLY A 279 -17.84 26.08 4.82
N THR A 280 -17.00 25.32 4.15
CA THR A 280 -15.66 24.92 4.63
C THR A 280 -14.64 25.23 3.55
N LEU A 281 -13.56 25.91 3.94
CA LEU A 281 -12.35 26.09 3.15
C LEU A 281 -11.18 25.48 3.92
N GLY A 282 -10.53 24.49 3.34
CA GLY A 282 -9.31 23.88 3.86
C GLY A 282 -8.15 24.09 2.89
N LEU A 283 -6.99 24.42 3.43
CA LEU A 283 -5.73 24.48 2.71
C LEU A 283 -4.73 23.56 3.43
N SER A 284 -4.12 22.64 2.71
CA SER A 284 -3.18 21.68 3.27
C SER A 284 -1.94 21.57 2.41
N PHE A 285 -0.76 21.67 3.00
CA PHE A 285 0.55 21.63 2.35
C PHE A 285 1.42 20.60 3.07
N ASN A 286 1.76 19.48 2.40
CA ASN A 286 2.44 18.34 3.01
C ASN A 286 3.97 18.36 2.85
N ASN A 287 4.50 19.23 2.03
CA ASN A 287 5.95 19.39 1.82
C ASN A 287 6.38 20.85 2.08
N PHE A 288 5.83 21.46 3.14
CA PHE A 288 6.14 22.83 3.49
C PHE A 288 7.58 22.95 4.02
N SER A 289 8.18 24.13 3.84
CA SER A 289 9.49 24.49 4.39
C SER A 289 9.42 25.80 5.13
N MET A 290 9.53 25.75 6.45
CA MET A 290 9.63 26.95 7.28
C MET A 290 10.94 27.71 7.02
N ARG A 291 12.02 26.99 6.68
CA ARG A 291 13.32 27.57 6.35
C ARG A 291 13.26 28.46 5.11
N ASN A 292 12.46 28.05 4.12
CA ASN A 292 12.34 28.72 2.84
C ASN A 292 11.32 29.86 2.80
N ILE A 293 10.73 30.25 3.94
CA ILE A 293 9.74 31.36 4.01
C ILE A 293 10.33 32.70 3.47
N TRP A 294 11.63 32.90 3.63
CA TRP A 294 12.29 34.12 3.16
C TRP A 294 12.91 33.97 1.76
N ASN A 295 12.87 32.76 1.19
CA ASN A 295 13.42 32.48 -0.16
C ASN A 295 12.28 32.36 -1.18
N LYS A 296 12.06 33.43 -1.95
CA LYS A 296 10.96 33.50 -2.93
C LYS A 296 11.13 32.51 -4.11
N GLU A 297 12.35 32.06 -4.40
CA GLU A 297 12.61 31.12 -5.49
C GLU A 297 12.05 29.72 -5.19
N GLU A 298 11.89 29.38 -3.92
CA GLU A 298 11.34 28.11 -3.45
C GLU A 298 9.80 28.10 -3.30
N TYR A 299 9.11 29.16 -3.74
CA TYR A 299 7.65 29.25 -3.68
C TYR A 299 7.00 28.53 -4.87
N LYS A 300 6.39 27.33 -4.65
CA LYS A 300 5.74 26.49 -5.67
C LYS A 300 4.41 25.84 -5.20
N PRO A 301 3.31 26.49 -4.82
CA PRO A 301 3.03 27.92 -4.62
C PRO A 301 3.39 28.46 -3.24
N VAL A 302 3.74 27.63 -2.28
CA VAL A 302 4.25 27.97 -0.96
C VAL A 302 5.70 27.55 -0.84
N PRO A 303 6.47 28.03 0.14
CA PRO A 303 7.83 27.53 0.35
C PRO A 303 7.79 26.03 0.66
N MET A 304 8.49 25.23 -0.15
CA MET A 304 8.44 23.78 -0.13
C MET A 304 9.84 23.16 0.03
N GLY A 305 9.87 21.87 0.38
CA GLY A 305 11.06 21.04 0.28
C GLY A 305 11.50 20.33 1.57
N ASP A 306 11.02 20.72 2.76
CA ASP A 306 11.47 20.14 4.03
C ASP A 306 10.55 19.04 4.59
N GLY A 307 9.46 18.73 3.89
CA GLY A 307 8.53 17.67 4.30
C GLY A 307 7.66 18.03 5.51
N GLN A 308 7.63 19.31 5.89
CA GLN A 308 6.76 19.80 6.97
C GLN A 308 5.30 19.85 6.51
N GLN A 309 4.38 19.78 7.45
CA GLN A 309 2.96 19.82 7.17
C GLN A 309 2.37 21.12 7.73
N LEU A 310 1.67 21.84 6.88
CA LEU A 310 0.95 23.07 7.25
C LEU A 310 -0.50 22.93 6.82
N SER A 311 -1.45 23.18 7.71
CA SER A 311 -2.85 23.26 7.32
C SER A 311 -3.58 24.43 7.96
N LEU A 312 -4.50 24.98 7.16
CA LEU A 312 -5.43 26.03 7.55
C LEU A 312 -6.84 25.52 7.24
N ARG A 313 -7.75 25.63 8.17
CA ARG A 313 -9.15 25.28 7.96
C ARG A 313 -10.07 26.35 8.52
N LEU A 314 -10.97 26.80 7.67
CA LEU A 314 -12.02 27.75 8.00
C LEU A 314 -13.35 27.05 7.76
N GLN A 315 -14.21 27.04 8.74
CA GLN A 315 -15.58 26.55 8.60
C GLN A 315 -16.52 27.57 9.19
N ALA A 316 -17.52 27.96 8.42
CA ALA A 316 -18.46 28.97 8.85
C ALA A 316 -19.89 28.59 8.46
N SER A 317 -20.82 28.90 9.37
CA SER A 317 -22.24 28.84 9.14
C SER A 317 -22.92 30.02 9.83
N ARG A 318 -24.23 30.11 9.71
CA ARG A 318 -24.99 31.09 10.46
C ARG A 318 -24.85 30.95 11.99
N PHE A 319 -24.62 29.71 12.47
CA PHE A 319 -24.66 29.38 13.90
C PHE A 319 -23.30 29.06 14.50
N PHE A 320 -22.29 28.81 13.70
CA PHE A 320 -20.94 28.55 14.21
C PHE A 320 -19.85 28.98 13.22
N GLU A 321 -18.68 29.26 13.77
CA GLU A 321 -17.46 29.58 13.06
C GLU A 321 -16.31 28.83 13.72
N THR A 322 -15.49 28.15 12.89
CA THR A 322 -14.29 27.48 13.37
C THR A 322 -13.11 27.88 12.51
N TYR A 323 -12.06 28.31 13.13
CA TYR A 323 -10.77 28.63 12.54
C TYR A 323 -9.73 27.71 13.15
N SER A 324 -8.95 27.02 12.33
CA SER A 324 -7.86 26.20 12.81
C SER A 324 -6.62 26.36 11.96
N PHE A 325 -5.50 26.38 12.63
CA PHE A 325 -4.16 26.33 12.07
C PHE A 325 -3.43 25.14 12.67
N SER A 326 -2.73 24.36 11.87
CA SER A 326 -1.84 23.32 12.37
C SER A 326 -0.55 23.27 11.59
N PHE A 327 0.53 22.98 12.31
CA PHE A 327 1.86 22.79 11.78
C PHE A 327 2.47 21.53 12.38
N ALA A 328 3.20 20.75 11.57
CA ALA A 328 3.95 19.62 12.07
C ALA A 328 5.30 19.49 11.37
N GLU A 329 6.34 19.24 12.17
CA GLU A 329 7.69 18.87 11.77
C GLU A 329 7.87 17.37 12.05
N PRO A 330 7.98 16.49 11.02
CA PRO A 330 8.11 15.04 11.21
C PRO A 330 9.43 14.61 11.85
N TRP A 331 10.49 15.41 11.70
CA TRP A 331 11.84 15.11 12.17
C TRP A 331 12.42 16.28 12.96
N LEU A 332 11.92 16.51 14.15
CA LEU A 332 12.40 17.57 15.02
C LEU A 332 13.89 17.37 15.33
N GLY A 333 14.71 18.36 14.93
CA GLY A 333 16.16 18.29 15.06
C GLY A 333 16.88 17.54 13.95
N GLY A 334 16.16 16.83 13.04
CA GLY A 334 16.71 16.21 11.83
C GLY A 334 17.41 14.85 12.02
N GLU A 335 17.70 14.44 13.27
CA GLU A 335 18.49 13.22 13.56
C GLU A 335 17.63 11.99 13.86
N GLN A 336 16.47 12.18 14.45
CA GLN A 336 15.58 11.09 14.86
C GLN A 336 14.14 11.37 14.39
N PRO A 337 13.34 10.32 14.11
CA PRO A 337 11.95 10.46 13.70
C PRO A 337 11.06 10.85 14.90
N VAL A 338 11.29 12.05 15.44
CA VAL A 338 10.47 12.68 16.48
C VAL A 338 9.59 13.72 15.82
N ARG A 339 8.30 13.45 15.74
CA ARG A 339 7.32 14.39 15.21
C ARG A 339 6.93 15.41 16.26
N PHE A 340 7.15 16.68 15.97
CA PHE A 340 6.57 17.79 16.71
C PHE A 340 5.31 18.29 15.97
N SER A 341 4.26 18.59 16.70
CA SER A 341 3.05 19.19 16.14
C SER A 341 2.53 20.31 17.02
N THR A 342 1.99 21.35 16.41
CA THR A 342 1.26 22.41 17.10
C THR A 342 -0.02 22.71 16.37
N SER A 343 -1.08 23.00 17.11
CA SER A 343 -2.33 23.45 16.55
C SER A 343 -2.95 24.56 17.37
N ILE A 344 -3.54 25.52 16.69
CA ILE A 344 -4.28 26.63 17.27
C ILE A 344 -5.68 26.59 16.66
N SER A 345 -6.70 26.67 17.50
CA SER A 345 -8.08 26.68 17.03
C SER A 345 -8.94 27.65 17.80
N GLN A 346 -9.91 28.23 17.13
CA GLN A 346 -11.00 28.99 17.73
C GLN A 346 -12.32 28.49 17.15
N THR A 347 -13.24 28.10 18.02
CA THR A 347 -14.62 27.77 17.65
C THR A 347 -15.54 28.73 18.39
N THR A 348 -16.44 29.36 17.66
CA THR A 348 -17.52 30.18 18.21
C THR A 348 -18.85 29.57 17.79
N GLN A 349 -19.73 29.30 18.71
CA GLN A 349 -21.07 28.84 18.42
C GLN A 349 -22.08 29.82 19.03
N TYR A 350 -23.05 30.23 18.21
CA TYR A 350 -24.13 31.10 18.57
C TYR A 350 -25.38 30.31 18.92
N ARG A 351 -26.18 30.83 19.84
CA ARG A 351 -27.46 30.21 20.20
C ARG A 351 -28.50 30.45 19.11
N TYR A 352 -29.28 29.41 18.82
CA TYR A 352 -30.44 29.52 17.95
C TYR A 352 -31.57 30.26 18.68
N ASP A 353 -32.11 31.30 18.07
CA ASP A 353 -33.28 32.00 18.53
C ASP A 353 -34.52 31.40 17.83
N TYR A 354 -35.34 30.72 18.60
CA TYR A 354 -36.54 30.04 18.08
C TYR A 354 -37.64 31.02 17.62
N MET A 355 -37.64 32.26 18.10
CA MET A 355 -38.63 33.26 17.72
C MET A 355 -38.32 33.91 16.39
N THR A 356 -37.07 34.18 16.11
CA THR A 356 -36.61 34.84 14.88
C THR A 356 -36.09 33.87 13.83
N GLY A 357 -35.77 32.64 14.19
CA GLY A 357 -35.11 31.66 13.32
C GLY A 357 -33.66 32.04 13.01
N LEU A 358 -33.06 32.98 13.74
CA LEU A 358 -31.73 33.52 13.50
C LEU A 358 -30.75 33.12 14.62
N ALA A 359 -29.47 33.28 14.33
CA ALA A 359 -28.44 33.17 15.37
C ALA A 359 -28.44 34.42 16.27
N ASN A 360 -28.53 34.18 17.56
CA ASN A 360 -28.35 35.24 18.54
C ASN A 360 -26.87 35.42 18.85
N LYS A 361 -26.26 36.46 18.33
CA LYS A 361 -24.82 36.73 18.48
C LYS A 361 -24.41 37.18 19.87
N ASP A 362 -25.40 37.62 20.67
CA ASP A 362 -25.17 38.01 22.07
C ASP A 362 -25.16 36.80 23.02
N GLN A 363 -25.57 35.64 22.51
CA GLN A 363 -25.55 34.39 23.26
C GLN A 363 -24.65 33.36 22.55
N TYR A 364 -23.46 33.19 23.09
CA TYR A 364 -22.44 32.36 22.47
C TYR A 364 -21.61 31.57 23.47
N PHE A 365 -20.99 30.50 22.99
CA PHE A 365 -19.77 29.99 23.59
C PHE A 365 -18.59 30.06 22.59
N LYS A 366 -17.45 30.47 23.10
CA LYS A 366 -16.21 30.51 22.34
C LYS A 366 -15.15 29.68 23.03
N ILE A 367 -14.53 28.80 22.25
CA ILE A 367 -13.41 27.96 22.70
C ILE A 367 -12.18 28.37 21.89
N ARG A 368 -11.12 28.74 22.58
CA ARG A 368 -9.79 28.95 21.99
C ARG A 368 -8.87 27.91 22.54
N GLY A 369 -8.20 27.14 21.64
CA GLY A 369 -7.31 26.06 22.02
C GLY A 369 -5.94 26.20 21.39
N ILE A 370 -4.91 25.83 22.15
CA ILE A 370 -3.57 25.60 21.65
C ILE A 370 -3.09 24.24 22.14
N ASN A 371 -2.53 23.45 21.24
CA ASN A 371 -2.01 22.13 21.56
C ASN A 371 -0.58 21.99 21.04
N PHE A 372 0.24 21.29 21.81
CA PHE A 372 1.59 20.88 21.44
C PHE A 372 1.70 19.37 21.59
N GLY A 373 2.16 18.70 20.55
CA GLY A 373 2.31 17.26 20.52
C GLY A 373 3.75 16.87 20.18
N LEU A 374 4.23 15.83 20.84
CA LEU A 374 5.46 15.11 20.49
C LEU A 374 5.11 13.66 20.27
N ALA A 375 5.55 13.08 19.15
CA ALA A 375 5.38 11.67 18.87
C ALA A 375 6.71 11.07 18.45
N LYS A 376 7.10 9.95 19.07
CA LYS A 376 8.35 9.25 18.79
C LYS A 376 8.07 7.79 18.49
N ARG A 377 8.66 7.28 17.42
CA ARG A 377 8.67 5.85 17.10
C ARG A 377 9.53 5.11 18.13
N LEU A 378 9.00 4.07 18.73
CA LEU A 378 9.72 3.27 19.74
C LEU A 378 10.61 2.24 19.02
N GLN A 379 11.65 1.77 19.72
CA GLN A 379 12.50 0.68 19.26
C GLN A 379 12.16 -0.66 19.96
N VAL A 380 11.42 -0.60 21.04
CA VAL A 380 11.02 -1.75 21.86
C VAL A 380 9.50 -1.67 22.06
N PRO A 381 8.75 -2.74 21.79
CA PRO A 381 9.16 -4.07 21.29
C PRO A 381 9.66 -4.08 19.84
N ASP A 382 9.20 -3.15 19.00
CA ASP A 382 9.63 -2.93 17.62
C ASP A 382 9.33 -1.48 17.18
N ASP A 383 9.70 -1.12 15.97
CA ASP A 383 9.56 0.24 15.44
C ASP A 383 8.20 0.52 14.77
N TYR A 384 7.20 -0.35 14.94
CA TYR A 384 5.80 -0.10 14.56
C TYR A 384 5.01 0.65 15.63
N PHE A 385 5.49 0.67 16.87
CA PHE A 385 4.85 1.41 17.96
C PHE A 385 5.30 2.88 17.97
N THR A 386 4.34 3.76 18.21
CA THR A 386 4.60 5.20 18.37
C THR A 386 4.05 5.68 19.70
N LEU A 387 4.90 6.29 20.53
CA LEU A 387 4.48 6.99 21.73
C LEU A 387 4.17 8.44 21.35
N SER A 388 2.95 8.88 21.61
CA SER A 388 2.56 10.28 21.40
C SER A 388 2.15 10.92 22.72
N GLN A 389 2.60 12.14 22.94
CA GLN A 389 2.30 12.96 24.11
C GLN A 389 1.77 14.29 23.64
N THR A 390 0.69 14.74 24.21
CA THR A 390 0.06 16.03 23.86
C THR A 390 -0.25 16.82 25.12
N ILE A 391 0.17 18.06 25.14
CA ILE A 391 -0.26 19.05 26.12
C ILE A 391 -1.13 20.09 25.42
N GLY A 392 -2.26 20.40 26.01
CA GLY A 392 -3.20 21.35 25.42
C GLY A 392 -3.78 22.28 26.47
N TYR A 393 -3.99 23.52 26.05
CA TYR A 393 -4.67 24.53 26.83
C TYR A 393 -5.91 25.04 26.08
N GLN A 394 -7.04 25.08 26.78
CA GLN A 394 -8.31 25.57 26.25
C GLN A 394 -8.86 26.67 27.13
N TYR A 395 -9.26 27.75 26.49
CA TYR A 395 -9.94 28.88 27.10
C TYR A 395 -11.39 28.92 26.62
N PHE A 396 -12.30 28.84 27.55
CA PHE A 396 -13.76 28.89 27.34
C PHE A 396 -14.27 30.26 27.73
N ASP A 397 -15.10 30.85 26.86
CA ASP A 397 -15.74 32.13 27.04
C ASP A 397 -17.21 31.96 26.67
N LEU A 398 -18.11 32.05 27.65
CA LEU A 398 -19.55 31.88 27.50
C LEU A 398 -20.26 33.18 27.84
N ASN A 399 -21.20 33.56 27.00
CA ASN A 399 -22.08 34.71 27.25
C ASN A 399 -23.55 34.24 27.12
N ASN A 400 -24.22 34.12 28.25
CA ASN A 400 -25.62 33.74 28.37
C ASN A 400 -25.97 32.42 27.55
N TYR A 401 -25.05 31.45 27.57
CA TYR A 401 -25.13 30.20 26.76
C TYR A 401 -25.44 29.00 27.67
N TYR A 402 -26.70 28.76 27.95
CA TYR A 402 -27.21 27.71 28.82
C TYR A 402 -27.71 26.52 27.98
N THR A 403 -26.89 25.51 27.74
CA THR A 403 -27.26 24.32 26.95
C THR A 403 -27.10 23.00 27.71
N GLY A 404 -26.61 23.02 28.95
CA GLY A 404 -26.29 21.83 29.74
C GLY A 404 -24.97 21.14 29.35
N LEU A 405 -24.26 21.64 28.34
CA LEU A 405 -22.91 21.16 27.96
C LEU A 405 -21.82 21.60 28.95
N PHE A 406 -22.03 22.72 29.63
CA PHE A 406 -21.10 23.28 30.60
C PHE A 406 -21.80 23.44 31.96
N THR A 407 -21.02 23.40 33.03
CA THR A 407 -21.50 23.63 34.40
C THR A 407 -21.87 25.06 34.71
N PHE A 408 -21.52 25.97 33.80
CA PHE A 408 -21.82 27.39 33.85
C PHE A 408 -22.34 27.88 32.49
N GLY A 409 -23.13 28.92 32.45
CA GLY A 409 -23.71 29.48 31.21
C GLY A 409 -23.19 30.88 30.89
N ASP A 410 -22.43 31.52 31.80
CA ASP A 410 -21.88 32.83 31.64
C ASP A 410 -20.50 32.94 32.33
N GLY A 411 -19.57 33.67 31.71
CA GLY A 411 -18.20 33.86 32.21
C GLY A 411 -17.16 33.01 31.50
N VAL A 412 -15.99 32.87 32.13
CA VAL A 412 -14.81 32.25 31.54
C VAL A 412 -14.30 31.04 32.35
N SER A 413 -13.70 30.10 31.68
CA SER A 413 -13.04 28.93 32.29
C SER A 413 -11.81 28.54 31.50
N ASN A 414 -10.88 27.85 32.15
CA ASN A 414 -9.64 27.35 31.55
C ASN A 414 -9.52 25.86 31.80
N ASN A 415 -8.97 25.15 30.83
CA ASN A 415 -8.64 23.76 30.93
C ASN A 415 -7.22 23.50 30.42
N LEU A 416 -6.41 22.87 31.23
CA LEU A 416 -5.10 22.35 30.85
C LEU A 416 -5.20 20.82 30.88
N PHE A 417 -4.86 20.17 29.78
CA PHE A 417 -4.89 18.71 29.71
C PHE A 417 -3.57 18.15 29.18
N TYR A 418 -3.29 16.92 29.57
CA TYR A 418 -2.19 16.13 29.08
C TYR A 418 -2.73 14.78 28.66
N ALA A 419 -2.31 14.30 27.47
CA ALA A 419 -2.70 13.01 26.89
C ALA A 419 -1.45 12.24 26.44
N VAL A 420 -1.48 10.92 26.62
CA VAL A 420 -0.44 10.00 26.17
C VAL A 420 -1.05 8.93 25.31
#